data_39b1f97ea2641862681e8f80b12340e2
#
_entry.id   39b1f97ea2641862681e8f80b12340e2
#
_cell.length_a   1.000
_cell.length_b   1.000
_cell.length_c   1.000
_cell.angle_alpha   90.00
_cell.angle_beta   90.00
_cell.angle_gamma   90.00
#
_symmetry.space_group_name_H-M   'P 1'
#
loop_
_entity.id
_entity.type
_entity.pdbx_description
1 polymer ?
#
loop_
_entity_poly.entity_id
_entity_poly.type
_entity_poly.pdbx_seq_one_letter_code
_entity_poly.pdbx_strand_id
1 'polypeptide(L)'
;MEASPLRPTAQHLRRALFGAALLQALLVYAQPAAAPKPYPSPRHAYPSPRYELTAPELPDAPDEWIDRSIQWVNDILDSYGPDVVEHPVRRAALIRLDDILHIDSAPAKTLVQQFYRARIEKAVKEIEATRVTSGMRIWKLYNHGFFVRTPSVSFTFDIVPGTRVPGFEVDAKVLERLAAQSDALFISHMHNDHASQIVAKLFLDRKKPVVAPEGLWSGQDIAARLIFPKPSATTIHEIPIQNGRQVLKVVVYPGHQGARVTNNVQLLTTPDGFTVVHTGDQSGAEGPGSDFDWIANIGYQHPVDLLMPNCWTTDMQRVARGVDPKLIITGHENEMGHAVKDRRGYTQTYNHLFGSHYPFIVMGWGESYYYPK
;
A
#
# COMPACT_ATOMS: atom_id res chain seq x y z
N MET A 1 79.19 30.26 -27.15
CA MET A 1 78.47 30.31 -25.87
C MET A 1 77.34 29.38 -25.93
N GLU A 2 77.59 28.16 -25.44
CA GLU A 2 76.54 27.02 -25.42
C GLU A 2 75.70 27.16 -24.17
N ALA A 3 74.41 27.15 -24.35
CA ALA A 3 73.47 27.16 -23.28
C ALA A 3 73.17 25.69 -22.82
N SER A 4 73.52 25.38 -21.60
CA SER A 4 73.29 24.08 -20.94
C SER A 4 71.80 23.87 -20.62
N PRO A 5 71.23 22.71 -20.83
CA PRO A 5 69.80 22.44 -20.53
C PRO A 5 69.57 22.26 -19.04
N LEU A 6 68.61 22.96 -18.49
CA LEU A 6 68.14 22.87 -17.11
C LEU A 6 67.50 21.47 -16.86
N ARG A 7 68.02 20.74 -15.90
CA ARG A 7 67.41 19.46 -15.39
C ARG A 7 66.16 19.78 -14.55
N PRO A 8 65.04 19.10 -14.74
CA PRO A 8 63.86 19.32 -13.90
C PRO A 8 64.12 18.89 -12.48
N THR A 9 63.68 19.69 -11.51
CA THR A 9 63.87 19.48 -10.07
C THR A 9 62.91 18.36 -9.59
N ALA A 10 63.32 17.64 -8.55
CA ALA A 10 62.57 16.50 -7.94
C ALA A 10 61.12 16.87 -7.53
N GLN A 11 60.80 18.14 -7.40
CA GLN A 11 59.48 18.64 -7.07
C GLN A 11 58.48 18.49 -8.23
N HIS A 12 58.91 18.52 -9.48
CA HIS A 12 58.03 18.33 -10.65
C HIS A 12 57.70 16.84 -10.89
N LEU A 13 58.62 15.94 -10.58
CA LEU A 13 58.36 14.50 -10.66
C LEU A 13 57.33 14.05 -9.62
N ARG A 14 57.37 14.62 -8.38
CA ARG A 14 56.38 14.26 -7.37
C ARG A 14 54.97 14.72 -7.69
N ARG A 15 54.80 15.87 -8.33
CA ARG A 15 53.47 16.34 -8.75
C ARG A 15 52.88 15.55 -9.91
N ALA A 16 53.69 15.06 -10.84
CA ALA A 16 53.24 14.22 -11.95
C ALA A 16 52.82 12.81 -11.47
N LEU A 17 53.52 12.23 -10.47
CA LEU A 17 53.17 10.94 -9.91
C LEU A 17 51.91 11.01 -9.01
N PHE A 18 51.67 12.10 -8.30
CA PHE A 18 50.45 12.31 -7.52
C PHE A 18 49.23 12.52 -8.41
N GLY A 19 49.34 13.21 -9.54
CA GLY A 19 48.28 13.41 -10.52
C GLY A 19 47.85 12.09 -11.20
N ALA A 20 48.82 11.24 -11.55
CA ALA A 20 48.54 9.96 -12.17
C ALA A 20 47.85 8.93 -11.21
N ALA A 21 48.26 8.94 -9.94
CA ALA A 21 47.64 8.09 -8.90
C ALA A 21 46.21 8.55 -8.57
N LEU A 22 45.92 9.85 -8.57
CA LEU A 22 44.55 10.37 -8.38
C LEU A 22 43.64 10.07 -9.57
N LEU A 23 44.15 10.12 -10.80
CA LEU A 23 43.38 9.76 -12.01
C LEU A 23 43.06 8.26 -12.06
N GLN A 24 43.98 7.39 -11.63
CA GLN A 24 43.73 5.95 -11.53
C GLN A 24 42.72 5.61 -10.43
N ALA A 25 42.78 6.32 -9.29
CA ALA A 25 41.80 6.16 -8.22
C ALA A 25 40.39 6.62 -8.63
N LEU A 26 40.27 7.68 -9.41
CA LEU A 26 38.99 8.15 -9.95
C LEU A 26 38.43 7.25 -11.06
N LEU A 27 39.28 6.56 -11.84
CA LEU A 27 38.86 5.60 -12.86
C LEU A 27 38.37 4.27 -12.25
N VAL A 28 38.83 3.89 -11.06
CA VAL A 28 38.36 2.69 -10.36
C VAL A 28 36.96 2.91 -9.73
N TYR A 29 36.61 4.16 -9.39
CA TYR A 29 35.28 4.51 -8.84
C TYR A 29 34.23 4.85 -9.93
N ALA A 30 34.60 4.96 -11.17
CA ALA A 30 33.71 5.29 -12.30
C ALA A 30 33.37 4.08 -13.19
N GLN A 31 33.45 2.86 -12.68
CA GLN A 31 32.80 1.75 -13.37
C GLN A 31 31.28 1.92 -13.19
N PRO A 32 30.49 2.07 -14.26
CA PRO A 32 29.07 2.02 -14.15
C PRO A 32 28.72 0.69 -13.49
N ALA A 33 27.94 0.75 -12.41
CA ALA A 33 27.39 -0.44 -11.80
C ALA A 33 26.84 -1.29 -12.93
N ALA A 34 27.31 -2.54 -13.04
CA ALA A 34 26.83 -3.48 -14.06
C ALA A 34 25.31 -3.44 -14.00
N ALA A 35 24.67 -3.16 -15.14
CA ALA A 35 23.21 -3.21 -15.22
C ALA A 35 22.74 -4.50 -14.54
N PRO A 36 21.74 -4.43 -13.64
CA PRO A 36 21.27 -5.61 -12.97
C PRO A 36 20.97 -6.65 -14.05
N LYS A 37 21.58 -7.83 -13.93
CA LYS A 37 21.34 -8.93 -14.88
C LYS A 37 19.82 -9.11 -14.90
N PRO A 38 19.18 -9.16 -16.09
CA PRO A 38 17.75 -9.43 -16.16
C PRO A 38 17.52 -10.71 -15.37
N TYR A 39 16.64 -10.63 -14.37
CA TYR A 39 16.25 -11.78 -13.56
C TYR A 39 15.84 -12.88 -14.52
N PRO A 40 16.34 -14.11 -14.36
CA PRO A 40 15.85 -15.22 -15.15
C PRO A 40 14.35 -15.30 -14.92
N SER A 41 13.57 -15.08 -15.96
CA SER A 41 12.13 -15.34 -15.96
C SER A 41 11.92 -16.70 -15.30
N PRO A 42 11.10 -16.83 -14.27
CA PRO A 42 10.84 -18.11 -13.64
C PRO A 42 10.07 -19.00 -14.63
N ARG A 43 10.79 -19.65 -15.54
CA ARG A 43 10.23 -20.65 -16.47
C ARG A 43 10.04 -22.02 -15.80
N HIS A 44 9.76 -22.04 -14.54
CA HIS A 44 9.27 -23.23 -13.88
C HIS A 44 7.86 -22.90 -13.37
N ALA A 45 6.88 -23.11 -14.27
CA ALA A 45 5.53 -23.28 -13.87
C ALA A 45 5.49 -24.47 -12.89
N TYR A 46 5.51 -24.17 -11.58
CA TYR A 46 4.96 -25.11 -10.63
C TYR A 46 3.50 -25.30 -11.05
N PRO A 47 3.02 -26.54 -11.26
CA PRO A 47 1.61 -26.75 -11.50
C PRO A 47 0.88 -26.15 -10.31
N SER A 48 0.14 -25.08 -10.54
CA SER A 48 -0.75 -24.51 -9.56
C SER A 48 -1.75 -25.59 -9.22
N PRO A 49 -1.79 -26.12 -7.99
CA PRO A 49 -2.97 -26.82 -7.57
C PRO A 49 -4.08 -25.78 -7.64
N ARG A 50 -5.06 -25.98 -8.51
CA ARG A 50 -6.32 -25.24 -8.47
C ARG A 50 -6.99 -25.61 -7.15
N TYR A 51 -6.62 -24.93 -6.09
CA TYR A 51 -7.40 -24.92 -4.87
C TYR A 51 -8.59 -24.00 -5.16
N GLU A 52 -9.63 -24.55 -5.75
CA GLU A 52 -10.99 -24.08 -5.46
C GLU A 52 -11.23 -24.42 -3.97
N LEU A 53 -10.63 -23.61 -3.10
CA LEU A 53 -11.00 -23.54 -1.71
C LEU A 53 -12.29 -22.72 -1.64
N THR A 54 -13.43 -23.34 -1.91
CA THR A 54 -14.54 -23.14 -1.00
C THR A 54 -13.97 -23.62 0.33
N ALA A 55 -13.53 -22.67 1.17
CA ALA A 55 -13.03 -23.00 2.49
C ALA A 55 -14.10 -23.85 3.16
N PRO A 56 -13.84 -25.14 3.49
CA PRO A 56 -14.76 -25.84 4.34
C PRO A 56 -14.89 -24.96 5.57
N GLU A 57 -16.12 -24.78 6.06
CA GLU A 57 -16.33 -24.15 7.36
C GLU A 57 -15.40 -24.88 8.32
N LEU A 58 -14.26 -24.26 8.64
CA LEU A 58 -13.32 -24.87 9.55
C LEU A 58 -14.03 -24.97 10.89
N PRO A 59 -14.13 -26.18 11.49
CA PRO A 59 -14.71 -26.30 12.81
C PRO A 59 -13.94 -25.38 13.75
N ASP A 60 -14.63 -24.84 14.74
CA ASP A 60 -14.07 -23.87 15.68
C ASP A 60 -12.77 -24.42 16.28
N ALA A 61 -11.62 -23.84 15.87
CA ALA A 61 -10.33 -24.35 16.26
C ALA A 61 -10.08 -24.05 17.75
N PRO A 62 -9.38 -24.96 18.49
CA PRO A 62 -9.04 -24.70 19.89
C PRO A 62 -8.21 -23.42 20.04
N ASP A 63 -8.49 -22.64 21.08
CA ASP A 63 -7.78 -21.39 21.36
C ASP A 63 -6.24 -21.59 21.47
N GLU A 64 -5.80 -22.73 22.01
CA GLU A 64 -4.37 -23.08 22.07
C GLU A 64 -3.74 -23.23 20.68
N TRP A 65 -4.47 -23.74 19.69
CA TRP A 65 -3.99 -23.82 18.32
C TRP A 65 -3.93 -22.43 17.68
N ILE A 66 -4.94 -21.60 17.93
CA ILE A 66 -4.99 -20.21 17.46
C ILE A 66 -3.82 -19.42 18.04
N ASP A 67 -3.58 -19.50 19.35
CA ASP A 67 -2.51 -18.79 20.04
C ASP A 67 -1.12 -19.16 19.47
N ARG A 68 -0.82 -20.46 19.39
CA ARG A 68 0.45 -20.93 18.81
C ARG A 68 0.62 -20.50 17.35
N SER A 69 -0.47 -20.53 16.56
CA SER A 69 -0.43 -20.14 15.18
C SER A 69 -0.21 -18.62 15.04
N ILE A 70 -0.87 -17.79 15.85
CA ILE A 70 -0.66 -16.33 15.88
C ILE A 70 0.76 -15.99 16.30
N GLN A 71 1.31 -16.64 17.31
CA GLN A 71 2.69 -16.42 17.75
C GLN A 71 3.66 -16.72 16.60
N TRP A 72 3.52 -17.90 15.98
CA TRP A 72 4.35 -18.26 14.83
C TRP A 72 4.23 -17.29 13.66
N VAL A 73 3.01 -16.88 13.33
CA VAL A 73 2.76 -15.86 12.27
C VAL A 73 3.48 -14.56 12.61
N ASN A 74 3.35 -14.05 13.83
CA ASN A 74 4.03 -12.84 14.26
C ASN A 74 5.54 -12.94 14.13
N ASP A 75 6.14 -14.03 14.64
CA ASP A 75 7.59 -14.25 14.60
C ASP A 75 8.11 -14.26 13.15
N ILE A 76 7.37 -14.88 12.24
CA ILE A 76 7.73 -14.92 10.82
C ILE A 76 7.58 -13.56 10.16
N LEU A 77 6.45 -12.87 10.35
CA LEU A 77 6.22 -11.55 9.75
C LEU A 77 7.17 -10.49 10.30
N ASP A 78 7.65 -10.64 11.54
CA ASP A 78 8.62 -9.73 12.14
C ASP A 78 10.06 -10.03 11.69
N SER A 79 10.35 -11.30 11.35
CA SER A 79 11.68 -11.73 10.86
C SER A 79 11.85 -11.54 9.35
N TYR A 80 10.79 -11.67 8.59
CA TYR A 80 10.77 -11.60 7.13
C TYR A 80 9.74 -10.57 6.67
N GLY A 81 10.18 -9.32 6.52
CA GLY A 81 9.31 -8.23 6.04
C GLY A 81 8.80 -8.43 4.61
N PRO A 82 7.82 -7.60 4.19
CA PRO A 82 7.32 -7.60 2.82
C PRO A 82 8.43 -7.26 1.82
N ASP A 83 8.52 -8.01 0.72
CA ASP A 83 9.48 -7.79 -0.36
C ASP A 83 8.89 -8.29 -1.68
N VAL A 84 9.36 -7.73 -2.81
CA VAL A 84 9.04 -8.21 -4.16
C VAL A 84 9.55 -9.64 -4.36
N VAL A 85 10.71 -9.97 -3.80
CA VAL A 85 11.22 -11.34 -3.72
C VAL A 85 10.82 -11.93 -2.36
N GLU A 86 9.59 -12.39 -2.30
CA GLU A 86 9.03 -12.88 -1.05
C GLU A 86 9.69 -14.16 -0.53
N HIS A 87 10.05 -14.17 0.76
CA HIS A 87 10.57 -15.37 1.41
C HIS A 87 9.46 -16.45 1.54
N PRO A 88 9.70 -17.72 1.16
CA PRO A 88 8.64 -18.75 1.15
C PRO A 88 7.95 -18.97 2.50
N VAL A 89 8.70 -18.87 3.62
CA VAL A 89 8.12 -19.03 4.96
C VAL A 89 7.14 -17.89 5.31
N ARG A 90 7.38 -16.69 4.78
CA ARG A 90 6.46 -15.57 4.95
C ARG A 90 5.11 -15.86 4.28
N ARG A 91 5.12 -16.36 3.04
CA ARG A 91 3.90 -16.78 2.34
C ARG A 91 3.16 -17.85 3.14
N ALA A 92 3.87 -18.83 3.68
CA ALA A 92 3.27 -19.86 4.54
C ALA A 92 2.62 -19.25 5.79
N ALA A 93 3.22 -18.21 6.38
CA ALA A 93 2.64 -17.51 7.53
C ALA A 93 1.36 -16.74 7.16
N LEU A 94 1.32 -16.07 6.01
CA LEU A 94 0.10 -15.38 5.54
C LEU A 94 -1.03 -16.38 5.21
N ILE A 95 -0.71 -17.53 4.62
CA ILE A 95 -1.69 -18.60 4.39
C ILE A 95 -2.18 -19.19 5.74
N ARG A 96 -1.28 -19.36 6.71
CA ARG A 96 -1.68 -19.78 8.07
C ARG A 96 -2.59 -18.74 8.73
N LEU A 97 -2.35 -17.46 8.47
CA LEU A 97 -3.23 -16.39 8.96
C LEU A 97 -4.61 -16.47 8.32
N ASP A 98 -4.72 -16.81 7.03
CA ASP A 98 -6.01 -17.11 6.40
C ASP A 98 -6.76 -18.24 7.13
N ASP A 99 -6.08 -19.35 7.49
CA ASP A 99 -6.70 -20.45 8.22
C ASP A 99 -7.33 -19.98 9.54
N ILE A 100 -6.65 -19.08 10.26
CA ILE A 100 -7.16 -18.53 11.52
C ILE A 100 -8.34 -17.58 11.26
N LEU A 101 -8.20 -16.67 10.31
CA LEU A 101 -9.16 -15.60 10.06
C LEU A 101 -10.41 -16.10 9.30
N HIS A 102 -10.37 -17.31 8.75
CA HIS A 102 -11.53 -18.00 8.15
C HIS A 102 -12.29 -18.92 9.11
N ILE A 103 -11.94 -18.95 10.41
CA ILE A 103 -12.81 -19.49 11.45
C ILE A 103 -14.01 -18.54 11.58
N ASP A 104 -15.25 -19.06 11.59
CA ASP A 104 -16.44 -18.22 11.60
C ASP A 104 -16.48 -17.28 12.81
N SER A 105 -16.13 -17.81 13.99
CA SER A 105 -16.06 -17.05 15.24
C SER A 105 -14.80 -16.15 15.36
N ALA A 106 -13.86 -16.17 14.41
CA ALA A 106 -12.58 -15.47 14.52
C ALA A 106 -12.71 -13.98 14.95
N PRO A 107 -13.65 -13.18 14.41
CA PRO A 107 -13.76 -11.77 14.81
C PRO A 107 -14.11 -11.58 16.29
N ALA A 108 -14.80 -12.57 16.90
CA ALA A 108 -15.18 -12.52 18.32
C ALA A 108 -14.10 -13.13 19.24
N LYS A 109 -13.11 -13.83 18.70
CA LYS A 109 -12.06 -14.44 19.52
C LYS A 109 -11.07 -13.40 20.06
N THR A 110 -10.88 -13.42 21.38
CA THR A 110 -9.99 -12.47 22.08
C THR A 110 -8.57 -12.47 21.50
N LEU A 111 -8.02 -13.63 21.16
CA LEU A 111 -6.68 -13.77 20.60
C LEU A 111 -6.56 -13.06 19.23
N VAL A 112 -7.57 -13.21 18.37
CA VAL A 112 -7.60 -12.54 17.06
C VAL A 112 -7.74 -11.02 17.22
N GLN A 113 -8.58 -10.57 18.14
CA GLN A 113 -8.73 -9.14 18.46
C GLN A 113 -7.44 -8.54 19.03
N GLN A 114 -6.74 -9.28 19.90
CA GLN A 114 -5.44 -8.85 20.44
C GLN A 114 -4.37 -8.80 19.35
N PHE A 115 -4.31 -9.81 18.48
CA PHE A 115 -3.41 -9.81 17.31
C PHE A 115 -3.66 -8.56 16.45
N TYR A 116 -4.91 -8.32 16.05
CA TYR A 116 -5.28 -7.16 15.25
C TYR A 116 -4.80 -5.85 15.90
N ARG A 117 -5.19 -5.62 17.17
CA ARG A 117 -4.82 -4.40 17.90
C ARG A 117 -3.30 -4.22 18.00
N ALA A 118 -2.59 -5.30 18.31
CA ALA A 118 -1.13 -5.26 18.43
C ALA A 118 -0.44 -4.90 17.10
N ARG A 119 -0.93 -5.46 15.97
CA ARG A 119 -0.39 -5.15 14.63
C ARG A 119 -0.62 -3.68 14.26
N ILE A 120 -1.81 -3.14 14.48
CA ILE A 120 -2.09 -1.73 14.18
C ILE A 120 -1.31 -0.79 15.12
N GLU A 121 -1.23 -1.09 16.41
CA GLU A 121 -0.42 -0.31 17.36
C GLU A 121 1.08 -0.31 16.97
N LYS A 122 1.62 -1.45 16.53
CA LYS A 122 2.98 -1.55 15.99
C LYS A 122 3.18 -0.62 14.78
N ALA A 123 2.24 -0.65 13.82
CA ALA A 123 2.30 0.23 12.66
C ALA A 123 2.29 1.70 13.04
N VAL A 124 1.40 2.10 13.96
CA VAL A 124 1.30 3.50 14.38
C VAL A 124 2.59 3.95 15.09
N LYS A 125 3.18 3.14 15.95
CA LYS A 125 4.48 3.42 16.57
C LYS A 125 5.59 3.56 15.52
N GLU A 126 5.62 2.69 14.51
CA GLU A 126 6.57 2.79 13.42
C GLU A 126 6.35 4.07 12.59
N ILE A 127 5.10 4.42 12.26
CA ILE A 127 4.75 5.66 11.57
C ILE A 127 5.26 6.88 12.34
N GLU A 128 5.08 6.92 13.66
CA GLU A 128 5.56 8.02 14.52
C GLU A 128 7.08 8.14 14.54
N ALA A 129 7.78 7.01 14.55
CA ALA A 129 9.23 6.96 14.60
C ALA A 129 9.91 7.16 13.24
N THR A 130 9.19 6.96 12.13
CA THR A 130 9.78 6.94 10.79
C THR A 130 9.80 8.32 10.15
N ARG A 131 10.98 8.79 9.77
CA ARG A 131 11.16 9.92 8.85
C ARG A 131 11.57 9.39 7.48
N VAL A 132 10.84 9.79 6.44
CA VAL A 132 11.17 9.46 5.04
C VAL A 132 11.93 10.65 4.45
N THR A 133 13.15 10.42 3.98
CA THR A 133 14.01 11.44 3.36
C THR A 133 14.17 11.25 1.85
N SER A 134 13.87 10.06 1.34
CA SER A 134 13.80 9.71 -0.08
C SER A 134 12.82 8.55 -0.23
N GLY A 135 12.36 8.28 -1.45
CA GLY A 135 11.42 7.19 -1.69
C GLY A 135 10.05 7.43 -1.06
N MET A 136 9.32 6.34 -0.86
CA MET A 136 7.98 6.31 -0.27
C MET A 136 7.88 5.15 0.70
N ARG A 137 7.29 5.36 1.88
CA ARG A 137 6.98 4.28 2.80
C ARG A 137 5.48 4.06 2.87
N ILE A 138 5.06 2.83 2.76
CA ILE A 138 3.68 2.39 2.75
C ILE A 138 3.45 1.48 3.96
N TRP A 139 2.38 1.73 4.73
CA TRP A 139 1.91 0.84 5.78
C TRP A 139 0.52 0.35 5.40
N LYS A 140 0.31 -0.95 5.43
CA LYS A 140 -1.01 -1.56 5.34
C LYS A 140 -1.62 -1.64 6.73
N LEU A 141 -2.79 -1.06 6.88
CA LEU A 141 -3.56 -1.12 8.12
C LEU A 141 -4.65 -2.19 8.00
N TYR A 142 -5.83 -1.94 8.56
CA TYR A 142 -6.93 -2.88 8.46
C TYR A 142 -7.70 -2.72 7.15
N ASN A 143 -8.19 -3.84 6.63
CA ASN A 143 -8.98 -3.93 5.41
C ASN A 143 -8.25 -3.30 4.19
N HIS A 144 -8.83 -2.29 3.57
CA HIS A 144 -8.22 -1.54 2.46
C HIS A 144 -7.57 -0.22 2.94
N GLY A 145 -7.33 -0.11 4.24
CA GLY A 145 -6.70 1.06 4.85
C GLY A 145 -5.19 1.09 4.65
N PHE A 146 -4.69 2.21 4.12
CA PHE A 146 -3.25 2.45 3.94
C PHE A 146 -2.81 3.79 4.52
N PHE A 147 -1.59 3.83 5.03
CA PHE A 147 -0.87 5.06 5.33
C PHE A 147 0.34 5.14 4.40
N VAL A 148 0.50 6.27 3.71
CA VAL A 148 1.61 6.52 2.79
C VAL A 148 2.37 7.75 3.23
N ARG A 149 3.70 7.68 3.23
CA ARG A 149 4.59 8.83 3.53
C ARG A 149 5.68 8.95 2.49
N THR A 150 5.84 10.17 1.98
CA THR A 150 6.97 10.61 1.15
C THR A 150 7.80 11.64 1.91
N PRO A 151 8.90 12.18 1.39
CA PRO A 151 9.66 13.23 2.08
C PRO A 151 8.85 14.47 2.42
N SER A 152 7.87 14.85 1.60
CA SER A 152 7.13 16.10 1.75
C SER A 152 5.74 15.94 2.37
N VAL A 153 5.09 14.79 2.20
CA VAL A 153 3.68 14.61 2.58
C VAL A 153 3.38 13.22 3.14
N SER A 154 2.30 13.14 3.91
CA SER A 154 1.71 11.87 4.38
C SER A 154 0.21 11.89 4.15
N PHE A 155 -0.36 10.78 3.70
CA PHE A 155 -1.80 10.66 3.49
C PHE A 155 -2.30 9.24 3.77
N THR A 156 -3.60 9.11 3.94
CA THR A 156 -4.23 7.83 4.27
C THR A 156 -5.43 7.56 3.36
N PHE A 157 -5.69 6.27 3.15
CA PHE A 157 -6.88 5.77 2.47
C PHE A 157 -7.69 4.89 3.41
N ASP A 158 -9.01 5.02 3.38
CA ASP A 158 -10.01 4.11 3.95
C ASP A 158 -9.71 3.63 5.38
N ILE A 159 -9.35 4.55 6.26
CA ILE A 159 -9.03 4.23 7.65
C ILE A 159 -10.30 4.05 8.46
N VAL A 160 -10.41 2.89 9.09
CA VAL A 160 -11.49 2.54 9.99
C VAL A 160 -10.95 1.97 11.31
N PRO A 161 -11.70 2.04 12.41
CA PRO A 161 -11.24 1.49 13.70
C PRO A 161 -11.18 -0.04 13.73
N GLY A 162 -11.95 -0.71 12.91
CA GLY A 162 -12.14 -2.16 12.87
C GLY A 162 -13.51 -2.51 12.31
N THR A 163 -14.15 -3.57 12.82
CA THR A 163 -15.48 -4.00 12.39
C THR A 163 -16.55 -3.66 13.40
N ARG A 164 -17.81 -3.97 13.06
CA ARG A 164 -18.95 -3.87 14.01
C ARG A 164 -19.00 -5.02 15.03
N VAL A 165 -18.10 -6.00 14.94
CA VAL A 165 -18.03 -7.08 15.92
C VAL A 165 -17.48 -6.50 17.23
N PRO A 166 -18.19 -6.68 18.35
CA PRO A 166 -17.75 -6.13 19.63
C PRO A 166 -16.32 -6.55 19.98
N GLY A 167 -15.49 -5.58 20.31
CA GLY A 167 -14.08 -5.78 20.68
C GLY A 167 -13.12 -5.90 19.50
N PHE A 168 -13.59 -5.95 18.25
CA PHE A 168 -12.73 -5.93 17.06
C PHE A 168 -12.53 -4.49 16.56
N GLU A 169 -11.91 -3.69 17.40
CA GLU A 169 -11.56 -2.31 17.07
C GLU A 169 -10.29 -1.89 17.81
N VAL A 170 -9.57 -0.93 17.26
CA VAL A 170 -8.44 -0.29 17.94
C VAL A 170 -8.91 0.83 18.85
N ASP A 171 -8.11 1.11 19.88
CA ASP A 171 -8.37 2.22 20.80
C ASP A 171 -8.43 3.57 20.05
N ALA A 172 -9.32 4.46 20.46
CA ALA A 172 -9.46 5.80 19.88
C ALA A 172 -8.14 6.60 19.89
N LYS A 173 -7.31 6.42 20.91
CA LYS A 173 -5.99 7.07 21.00
C LYS A 173 -5.03 6.63 19.90
N VAL A 174 -5.14 5.37 19.43
CA VAL A 174 -4.34 4.88 18.30
C VAL A 174 -4.74 5.61 17.01
N LEU A 175 -6.04 5.79 16.80
CA LEU A 175 -6.57 6.55 15.67
C LEU A 175 -6.21 8.04 15.73
N GLU A 176 -6.24 8.64 16.93
CA GLU A 176 -5.82 10.03 17.15
C GLU A 176 -4.35 10.24 16.78
N ARG A 177 -3.48 9.33 17.20
CA ARG A 177 -2.04 9.33 16.89
C ARG A 177 -1.82 9.17 15.37
N LEU A 178 -2.53 8.23 14.74
CA LEU A 178 -2.48 8.04 13.29
C LEU A 178 -2.91 9.30 12.54
N ALA A 179 -4.07 9.89 12.90
CA ALA A 179 -4.57 11.11 12.31
C ALA A 179 -3.62 12.31 12.52
N ALA A 180 -2.89 12.34 13.64
CA ALA A 180 -1.87 13.36 13.87
C ALA A 180 -0.72 13.28 12.86
N GLN A 181 -0.34 12.09 12.42
CA GLN A 181 0.78 11.82 11.50
C GLN A 181 0.45 11.98 10.02
N SER A 182 -0.83 12.00 9.64
CA SER A 182 -1.28 12.15 8.25
C SER A 182 -1.67 13.58 7.93
N ASP A 183 -1.49 14.02 6.70
CA ASP A 183 -1.88 15.36 6.20
C ASP A 183 -3.29 15.36 5.59
N ALA A 184 -3.78 14.21 5.10
CA ALA A 184 -5.09 14.06 4.48
C ALA A 184 -5.66 12.65 4.65
N LEU A 185 -6.99 12.54 4.61
CA LEU A 185 -7.72 11.27 4.54
C LEU A 185 -8.50 11.21 3.22
N PHE A 186 -8.39 10.10 2.53
CA PHE A 186 -9.15 9.77 1.33
C PHE A 186 -10.08 8.60 1.61
N ILE A 187 -11.37 8.77 1.29
CA ILE A 187 -12.41 7.75 1.45
C ILE A 187 -12.90 7.36 0.05
N SER A 188 -12.87 6.06 -0.24
CA SER A 188 -13.26 5.55 -1.56
C SER A 188 -14.77 5.48 -1.74
N HIS A 189 -15.51 4.96 -0.77
CA HIS A 189 -16.96 4.79 -0.84
C HIS A 189 -17.63 4.73 0.55
N MET A 190 -18.95 4.51 0.57
CA MET A 190 -19.78 4.72 1.77
C MET A 190 -19.85 3.53 2.74
N HIS A 191 -19.29 2.39 2.43
CA HIS A 191 -19.37 1.23 3.34
C HIS A 191 -18.55 1.45 4.61
N ASN A 192 -19.00 0.84 5.72
CA ASN A 192 -18.44 1.13 7.06
C ASN A 192 -17.02 0.62 7.25
N ASP A 193 -16.60 -0.32 6.46
CA ASP A 193 -15.25 -0.88 6.43
C ASP A 193 -14.27 -0.02 5.60
N HIS A 194 -14.75 1.09 5.03
CA HIS A 194 -13.97 2.13 4.33
C HIS A 194 -14.22 3.54 4.88
N ALA A 195 -15.44 3.83 5.35
CA ALA A 195 -15.87 5.16 5.77
C ALA A 195 -16.23 5.21 7.25
N SER A 196 -15.41 5.86 8.06
CA SER A 196 -15.65 6.06 9.49
C SER A 196 -15.79 7.53 9.83
N GLN A 197 -16.97 7.94 10.35
CA GLN A 197 -17.18 9.31 10.83
C GLN A 197 -16.26 9.67 12.01
N ILE A 198 -15.97 8.68 12.87
CA ILE A 198 -15.08 8.88 14.01
C ILE A 198 -13.70 9.29 13.49
N VAL A 199 -13.16 8.54 12.52
CA VAL A 199 -11.86 8.84 11.92
C VAL A 199 -11.89 10.15 11.15
N ALA A 200 -12.88 10.36 10.28
CA ALA A 200 -13.03 11.60 9.53
C ALA A 200 -13.05 12.83 10.44
N LYS A 201 -13.77 12.75 11.58
CA LYS A 201 -13.82 13.82 12.58
C LYS A 201 -12.43 14.13 13.15
N LEU A 202 -11.59 13.11 13.42
CA LEU A 202 -10.23 13.31 13.93
C LEU A 202 -9.36 14.14 12.96
N PHE A 203 -9.52 13.96 11.66
CA PHE A 203 -8.84 14.76 10.64
C PHE A 203 -9.41 16.18 10.56
N LEU A 204 -10.72 16.31 10.45
CA LEU A 204 -11.41 17.60 10.34
C LEU A 204 -11.17 18.51 11.54
N ASP A 205 -11.14 17.98 12.76
CA ASP A 205 -10.87 18.73 13.97
C ASP A 205 -9.40 19.22 14.03
N ARG A 206 -8.51 18.56 13.29
CA ARG A 206 -7.12 18.98 13.07
C ARG A 206 -6.94 19.87 11.85
N LYS A 207 -8.05 20.32 11.23
CA LYS A 207 -8.06 21.12 9.98
C LYS A 207 -7.34 20.43 8.81
N LYS A 208 -7.40 19.10 8.78
CA LYS A 208 -6.87 18.29 7.69
C LYS A 208 -8.00 17.92 6.74
N PRO A 209 -7.76 17.98 5.40
CA PRO A 209 -8.79 17.65 4.43
C PRO A 209 -9.19 16.17 4.52
N VAL A 210 -10.49 15.94 4.36
CA VAL A 210 -11.08 14.63 4.16
C VAL A 210 -11.76 14.65 2.79
N VAL A 211 -11.23 13.87 1.87
CA VAL A 211 -11.73 13.73 0.49
C VAL A 211 -12.61 12.49 0.42
N ALA A 212 -13.81 12.62 -0.12
CA ALA A 212 -14.81 11.57 -0.09
C ALA A 212 -15.68 11.55 -1.35
N PRO A 213 -16.40 10.46 -1.65
CA PRO A 213 -17.36 10.41 -2.74
C PRO A 213 -18.54 11.33 -2.45
N GLU A 214 -19.11 11.88 -3.54
CA GLU A 214 -20.29 12.75 -3.46
C GLU A 214 -21.43 12.06 -2.71
N GLY A 215 -22.07 12.80 -1.81
CA GLY A 215 -23.20 12.32 -1.03
C GLY A 215 -22.85 11.50 0.22
N LEU A 216 -21.58 11.24 0.48
CA LEU A 216 -21.20 10.57 1.73
C LEU A 216 -21.71 11.36 2.95
N TRP A 217 -22.48 10.67 3.81
CA TRP A 217 -23.14 11.23 5.01
C TRP A 217 -24.03 12.45 4.74
N SER A 218 -24.65 12.52 3.55
CA SER A 218 -25.59 13.59 3.20
C SER A 218 -26.64 13.80 4.28
N GLY A 219 -26.94 15.07 4.58
CA GLY A 219 -27.89 15.46 5.64
C GLY A 219 -27.29 15.46 7.05
N GLN A 220 -26.00 15.18 7.23
CA GLN A 220 -25.30 15.28 8.50
C GLN A 220 -24.31 16.44 8.48
N ASP A 221 -24.08 17.09 9.63
CA ASP A 221 -23.21 18.27 9.74
C ASP A 221 -21.78 18.03 9.26
N ILE A 222 -21.28 16.80 9.44
CA ILE A 222 -19.94 16.43 9.01
C ILE A 222 -19.77 16.52 7.49
N ALA A 223 -20.84 16.27 6.71
CA ALA A 223 -20.77 16.31 5.25
C ALA A 223 -20.37 17.68 4.71
N ALA A 224 -20.79 18.76 5.36
CA ALA A 224 -20.45 20.13 4.96
C ALA A 224 -18.94 20.46 5.08
N ARG A 225 -18.18 19.62 5.79
CA ARG A 225 -16.74 19.79 6.02
C ARG A 225 -15.89 18.91 5.09
N LEU A 226 -16.51 18.02 4.31
CA LEU A 226 -15.83 17.10 3.40
C LEU A 226 -15.56 17.76 2.05
N ILE A 227 -14.55 17.26 1.36
CA ILE A 227 -14.24 17.65 -0.03
C ILE A 227 -14.76 16.56 -0.94
N PHE A 228 -15.64 16.93 -1.88
CA PHE A 228 -16.26 16.04 -2.84
C PHE A 228 -15.78 16.36 -4.26
N PRO A 229 -14.60 15.83 -4.68
CA PRO A 229 -14.15 16.03 -6.05
C PRO A 229 -15.09 15.29 -7.01
N LYS A 230 -15.52 16.00 -8.05
CA LYS A 230 -16.37 15.38 -9.08
C LYS A 230 -15.56 14.38 -9.89
N PRO A 231 -15.99 13.12 -10.01
CA PRO A 231 -15.30 12.12 -10.81
C PRO A 231 -15.14 12.54 -12.27
N SER A 232 -13.92 12.48 -12.78
CA SER A 232 -13.58 12.81 -14.16
C SER A 232 -12.16 12.31 -14.47
N ALA A 233 -11.99 11.57 -15.55
CA ALA A 233 -10.69 11.06 -15.99
C ALA A 233 -9.68 12.17 -16.39
N THR A 234 -10.12 13.39 -16.60
CA THR A 234 -9.29 14.50 -17.11
C THR A 234 -9.14 15.67 -16.14
N THR A 235 -9.93 15.68 -15.06
CA THR A 235 -9.90 16.80 -14.10
C THR A 235 -8.93 16.51 -12.97
N ILE A 236 -7.94 17.38 -12.83
CA ILE A 236 -7.03 17.36 -11.69
C ILE A 236 -7.60 18.29 -10.61
N HIS A 237 -7.88 17.71 -9.45
CA HIS A 237 -8.27 18.44 -8.24
C HIS A 237 -7.01 18.72 -7.40
N GLU A 238 -6.82 19.96 -7.00
CA GLU A 238 -5.75 20.37 -6.11
C GLU A 238 -6.27 20.39 -4.67
N ILE A 239 -5.71 19.55 -3.81
CA ILE A 239 -6.08 19.44 -2.40
C ILE A 239 -4.97 20.09 -1.56
N PRO A 240 -5.20 21.31 -1.03
CA PRO A 240 -4.25 21.96 -0.14
C PRO A 240 -4.10 21.19 1.17
N ILE A 241 -2.87 20.96 1.59
CA ILE A 241 -2.51 20.30 2.85
C ILE A 241 -1.47 21.12 3.61
N GLN A 242 -1.20 20.77 4.86
CA GLN A 242 -0.21 21.48 5.70
C GLN A 242 -0.45 23.01 5.75
N ASN A 243 -1.72 23.42 5.90
CA ASN A 243 -2.16 24.81 5.86
C ASN A 243 -1.79 25.53 4.54
N GLY A 244 -1.90 24.83 3.41
CA GLY A 244 -1.65 25.38 2.08
C GLY A 244 -0.18 25.39 1.65
N ARG A 245 0.74 24.88 2.48
CA ARG A 245 2.18 24.83 2.12
C ARG A 245 2.51 23.77 1.08
N GLN A 246 1.68 22.74 0.98
CA GLN A 246 1.80 21.64 0.03
C GLN A 246 0.46 21.39 -0.64
N VAL A 247 0.49 20.75 -1.82
CA VAL A 247 -0.71 20.38 -2.59
C VAL A 247 -0.58 18.95 -3.06
N LEU A 248 -1.62 18.14 -2.80
CA LEU A 248 -1.82 16.85 -3.45
C LEU A 248 -2.66 17.05 -4.71
N LYS A 249 -2.20 16.55 -5.85
CA LYS A 249 -2.99 16.52 -7.08
C LYS A 249 -3.75 15.20 -7.15
N VAL A 250 -5.05 15.28 -7.37
CA VAL A 250 -5.94 14.13 -7.31
C VAL A 250 -6.78 14.05 -8.57
N VAL A 251 -6.76 12.91 -9.24
CA VAL A 251 -7.73 12.55 -10.27
C VAL A 251 -8.64 11.49 -9.67
N VAL A 252 -9.94 11.70 -9.78
CA VAL A 252 -10.94 10.76 -9.28
C VAL A 252 -11.65 10.14 -10.49
N TYR A 253 -11.45 8.85 -10.70
CA TYR A 253 -12.16 8.12 -11.73
C TYR A 253 -13.47 7.58 -11.18
N PRO A 254 -14.56 7.60 -12.00
CA PRO A 254 -15.83 7.01 -11.61
C PRO A 254 -15.72 5.49 -11.56
N GLY A 255 -15.88 4.90 -10.41
CA GLY A 255 -15.93 3.47 -10.19
C GLY A 255 -17.18 3.09 -9.40
N HIS A 256 -17.42 1.79 -9.28
CA HIS A 256 -18.58 1.24 -8.56
C HIS A 256 -18.20 -0.03 -7.80
N GLN A 257 -18.83 -0.22 -6.64
CA GLN A 257 -18.92 -1.52 -6.01
C GLN A 257 -20.29 -2.12 -6.34
N GLY A 258 -20.31 -3.12 -7.20
CA GLY A 258 -21.56 -3.61 -7.78
C GLY A 258 -22.32 -2.51 -8.55
N ALA A 259 -23.60 -2.70 -8.81
CA ALA A 259 -24.39 -1.79 -9.66
C ALA A 259 -24.85 -0.48 -8.96
N ARG A 260 -24.66 -0.32 -7.65
CA ARG A 260 -25.38 0.70 -6.88
C ARG A 260 -24.52 1.60 -6.01
N VAL A 261 -23.31 1.21 -5.68
CA VAL A 261 -22.46 1.99 -4.76
C VAL A 261 -21.39 2.70 -5.55
N THR A 262 -21.48 4.03 -5.58
CA THR A 262 -20.41 4.87 -6.16
C THR A 262 -19.12 4.64 -5.36
N ASN A 263 -18.06 4.34 -6.09
CA ASN A 263 -16.73 4.14 -5.54
C ASN A 263 -15.73 5.03 -6.30
N ASN A 264 -15.04 5.88 -5.57
CA ASN A 264 -14.01 6.73 -6.15
C ASN A 264 -12.71 5.93 -6.32
N VAL A 265 -12.28 5.73 -7.57
CA VAL A 265 -10.91 5.27 -7.84
C VAL A 265 -10.01 6.51 -7.85
N GLN A 266 -9.08 6.57 -6.92
CA GLN A 266 -8.30 7.77 -6.63
C GLN A 266 -6.87 7.63 -7.10
N LEU A 267 -6.43 8.52 -7.99
CA LEU A 267 -5.04 8.67 -8.39
C LEU A 267 -4.47 9.93 -7.75
N LEU A 268 -3.47 9.79 -6.90
CA LEU A 268 -2.81 10.88 -6.19
C LEU A 268 -1.39 11.08 -6.73
N THR A 269 -1.05 12.32 -7.03
CA THR A 269 0.33 12.72 -7.32
C THR A 269 0.84 13.62 -6.20
N THR A 270 1.94 13.21 -5.58
CA THR A 270 2.57 13.94 -4.48
C THR A 270 3.48 15.06 -5.00
N PRO A 271 3.82 16.08 -4.19
CA PRO A 271 4.82 17.09 -4.55
C PRO A 271 6.20 16.49 -4.88
N ASP A 272 6.54 15.34 -4.30
CA ASP A 272 7.78 14.60 -4.59
C ASP A 272 7.75 13.86 -5.94
N GLY A 273 6.60 13.87 -6.64
CA GLY A 273 6.38 13.27 -7.94
C GLY A 273 6.09 11.76 -7.89
N PHE A 274 5.65 11.21 -6.74
CA PHE A 274 5.11 9.86 -6.67
C PHE A 274 3.64 9.85 -7.07
N THR A 275 3.24 8.83 -7.82
CA THR A 275 1.84 8.62 -8.23
C THR A 275 1.31 7.31 -7.66
N VAL A 276 0.22 7.41 -6.92
CA VAL A 276 -0.40 6.29 -6.20
C VAL A 276 -1.85 6.15 -6.65
N VAL A 277 -2.27 4.94 -6.97
CA VAL A 277 -3.66 4.61 -7.31
C VAL A 277 -4.25 3.71 -6.24
N HIS A 278 -5.40 4.10 -5.68
CA HIS A 278 -6.21 3.31 -4.77
C HIS A 278 -7.57 3.06 -5.40
N THR A 279 -7.96 1.78 -5.54
CA THR A 279 -9.18 1.43 -6.26
C THR A 279 -10.44 1.44 -5.40
N GLY A 280 -10.30 1.54 -4.06
CA GLY A 280 -11.44 1.21 -3.20
C GLY A 280 -11.94 -0.20 -3.52
N ASP A 281 -13.24 -0.41 -3.42
CA ASP A 281 -13.88 -1.70 -3.68
C ASP A 281 -14.31 -1.91 -5.14
N GLN A 282 -13.59 -1.32 -6.07
CA GLN A 282 -13.77 -1.66 -7.47
C GLN A 282 -13.42 -3.14 -7.69
N SER A 283 -14.42 -4.01 -7.70
CA SER A 283 -14.20 -5.45 -7.65
C SER A 283 -14.39 -6.18 -8.97
N GLY A 284 -15.26 -5.72 -9.85
CA GLY A 284 -15.57 -6.42 -11.08
C GLY A 284 -16.39 -5.64 -12.07
N ALA A 285 -16.73 -6.33 -13.16
CA ALA A 285 -17.55 -5.81 -14.27
C ALA A 285 -19.05 -6.07 -14.06
N GLU A 286 -19.51 -6.28 -12.83
CA GLU A 286 -20.92 -6.55 -12.51
C GLU A 286 -21.83 -5.31 -12.58
N GLY A 287 -21.27 -4.20 -13.00
CA GLY A 287 -22.01 -2.96 -13.27
C GLY A 287 -22.39 -2.80 -14.73
N PRO A 288 -23.02 -1.67 -15.09
CA PRO A 288 -23.26 -1.33 -16.48
C PRO A 288 -21.89 -1.20 -17.18
N GLY A 289 -21.57 -2.11 -18.06
CA GLY A 289 -20.49 -2.28 -19.05
C GLY A 289 -19.17 -1.48 -19.00
N SER A 290 -19.09 -0.51 -18.12
CA SER A 290 -18.04 0.50 -18.03
C SER A 290 -17.21 0.45 -16.75
N ASP A 291 -17.41 -0.56 -15.86
CA ASP A 291 -16.74 -0.57 -14.56
C ASP A 291 -15.21 -0.64 -14.64
N PHE A 292 -14.67 -1.05 -15.79
CA PHE A 292 -13.24 -0.99 -16.07
C PHE A 292 -12.85 0.05 -17.13
N ASP A 293 -13.77 0.87 -17.62
CA ASP A 293 -13.44 1.89 -18.61
C ASP A 293 -12.51 2.97 -18.05
N TRP A 294 -12.56 3.19 -16.73
CA TRP A 294 -11.68 4.12 -16.04
C TRP A 294 -10.20 3.73 -16.13
N ILE A 295 -9.88 2.43 -16.24
CA ILE A 295 -8.48 1.97 -16.31
C ILE A 295 -7.86 2.11 -17.70
N ALA A 296 -8.67 2.26 -18.75
CA ALA A 296 -8.20 2.16 -20.14
C ALA A 296 -7.05 3.10 -20.51
N ASN A 297 -6.91 4.21 -19.79
CA ASN A 297 -5.93 5.25 -20.10
C ASN A 297 -5.08 5.69 -18.92
N ILE A 298 -5.21 5.08 -17.74
CA ILE A 298 -4.46 5.54 -16.55
C ILE A 298 -2.96 5.47 -16.81
N GLY A 299 -2.42 4.30 -17.14
CA GLY A 299 -1.00 4.10 -17.36
C GLY A 299 -0.46 4.86 -18.57
N TYR A 300 -1.32 5.14 -19.57
CA TYR A 300 -0.96 5.97 -20.71
C TYR A 300 -0.82 7.46 -20.34
N GLN A 301 -1.69 7.96 -19.46
CA GLN A 301 -1.72 9.37 -19.06
C GLN A 301 -0.81 9.69 -17.87
N HIS A 302 -0.59 8.71 -16.99
CA HIS A 302 0.11 8.90 -15.73
C HIS A 302 1.12 7.78 -15.48
N PRO A 303 2.40 8.09 -15.23
CA PRO A 303 3.33 7.09 -14.71
C PRO A 303 2.92 6.72 -13.29
N VAL A 304 2.51 5.47 -13.06
CA VAL A 304 2.03 5.01 -11.74
C VAL A 304 3.14 4.26 -11.00
N ASP A 305 3.51 4.75 -9.82
CA ASP A 305 4.50 4.08 -8.97
C ASP A 305 3.87 2.94 -8.18
N LEU A 306 2.67 3.15 -7.63
CA LEU A 306 1.99 2.19 -6.77
C LEU A 306 0.52 2.05 -7.14
N LEU A 307 0.08 0.82 -7.34
CA LEU A 307 -1.34 0.44 -7.43
C LEU A 307 -1.74 -0.33 -6.18
N MET A 308 -2.79 0.11 -5.50
CA MET A 308 -3.41 -0.55 -4.36
C MET A 308 -4.81 -1.04 -4.75
N PRO A 309 -4.92 -2.21 -5.39
CA PRO A 309 -6.21 -2.75 -5.81
C PRO A 309 -6.86 -3.56 -4.71
N ASN A 310 -8.18 -3.68 -4.77
CA ASN A 310 -8.93 -4.61 -3.95
C ASN A 310 -8.58 -6.06 -4.35
N CYS A 311 -8.32 -6.94 -3.36
CA CYS A 311 -8.02 -8.35 -3.59
C CYS A 311 -9.17 -9.12 -4.27
N TRP A 312 -10.40 -8.58 -4.27
CA TRP A 312 -11.58 -9.17 -4.92
C TRP A 312 -11.66 -8.86 -6.41
N THR A 313 -10.79 -8.02 -6.94
CA THR A 313 -10.80 -7.64 -8.36
C THR A 313 -10.77 -8.88 -9.25
N THR A 314 -11.87 -9.11 -9.99
CA THR A 314 -12.07 -10.34 -10.77
C THR A 314 -11.10 -10.48 -11.94
N ASP A 315 -10.66 -9.37 -12.54
CA ASP A 315 -9.65 -9.34 -13.60
C ASP A 315 -8.48 -8.42 -13.20
N MET A 316 -7.75 -8.86 -12.17
CA MET A 316 -6.59 -8.14 -11.64
C MET A 316 -5.52 -7.87 -12.73
N GLN A 317 -5.34 -8.81 -13.65
CA GLN A 317 -4.39 -8.67 -14.74
C GLN A 317 -4.80 -7.58 -15.74
N ARG A 318 -6.10 -7.40 -15.99
CA ARG A 318 -6.61 -6.30 -16.81
C ARG A 318 -6.39 -4.94 -16.13
N VAL A 319 -6.69 -4.87 -14.84
CA VAL A 319 -6.45 -3.65 -14.04
C VAL A 319 -4.97 -3.31 -14.04
N ALA A 320 -4.09 -4.28 -13.77
CA ALA A 320 -2.65 -4.08 -13.77
C ALA A 320 -2.15 -3.59 -15.15
N ARG A 321 -2.59 -4.20 -16.26
CA ARG A 321 -2.22 -3.74 -17.61
C ARG A 321 -2.71 -2.33 -17.93
N GLY A 322 -3.91 -1.96 -17.51
CA GLY A 322 -4.48 -0.63 -17.79
C GLY A 322 -3.83 0.47 -16.97
N VAL A 323 -3.42 0.16 -15.74
CA VAL A 323 -2.75 1.11 -14.84
C VAL A 323 -1.24 1.17 -15.08
N ASP A 324 -0.63 0.06 -15.53
CA ASP A 324 0.82 -0.10 -15.77
C ASP A 324 1.70 0.35 -14.58
N PRO A 325 1.46 -0.18 -13.36
CA PRO A 325 2.16 0.27 -12.17
C PRO A 325 3.56 -0.33 -12.06
N LYS A 326 4.46 0.37 -11.37
CA LYS A 326 5.77 -0.18 -11.01
C LYS A 326 5.70 -1.19 -9.85
N LEU A 327 4.67 -1.07 -8.99
CA LEU A 327 4.43 -1.96 -7.87
C LEU A 327 2.93 -2.12 -7.61
N ILE A 328 2.52 -3.33 -7.22
CA ILE A 328 1.17 -3.64 -6.74
C ILE A 328 1.24 -4.05 -5.27
N ILE A 329 0.38 -3.45 -4.43
CA ILE A 329 0.14 -3.87 -3.05
C ILE A 329 -1.37 -3.96 -2.86
N THR A 330 -1.89 -5.18 -2.69
CA THR A 330 -3.33 -5.41 -2.54
C THR A 330 -3.84 -5.02 -1.15
N GLY A 331 -5.12 -4.69 -1.08
CA GLY A 331 -5.86 -4.50 0.16
C GLY A 331 -7.15 -5.31 0.19
N HIS A 332 -7.88 -5.18 1.29
CA HIS A 332 -9.17 -5.84 1.55
C HIS A 332 -9.09 -7.34 1.87
N GLU A 333 -7.89 -7.88 2.11
CA GLU A 333 -7.80 -9.26 2.57
C GLU A 333 -8.32 -9.40 4.00
N ASN A 334 -9.10 -10.45 4.19
CA ASN A 334 -9.64 -10.85 5.51
C ASN A 334 -10.46 -9.74 6.20
N GLU A 335 -11.42 -9.15 5.48
CA GLU A 335 -12.39 -8.24 6.11
C GLU A 335 -13.25 -9.02 7.12
N MET A 336 -13.07 -8.72 8.41
CA MET A 336 -13.61 -9.52 9.51
C MET A 336 -15.09 -9.21 9.83
N GLY A 337 -15.68 -8.19 9.23
CA GLY A 337 -17.12 -7.90 9.29
C GLY A 337 -17.93 -8.73 8.31
N HIS A 338 -17.27 -9.33 7.32
CA HIS A 338 -17.93 -10.22 6.35
C HIS A 338 -18.13 -11.63 6.91
N ALA A 339 -19.18 -12.32 6.42
CA ALA A 339 -19.31 -13.75 6.63
C ALA A 339 -18.13 -14.50 6.00
N VAL A 340 -17.76 -15.65 6.55
CA VAL A 340 -16.57 -16.42 6.10
C VAL A 340 -16.56 -16.68 4.60
N LYS A 341 -17.72 -17.06 4.03
CA LYS A 341 -17.84 -17.31 2.58
C LYS A 341 -17.53 -16.09 1.71
N ASP A 342 -17.64 -14.89 2.26
CA ASP A 342 -17.40 -13.62 1.58
C ASP A 342 -16.05 -12.97 1.99
N ARG A 343 -15.32 -13.56 2.95
CA ARG A 343 -13.95 -13.15 3.27
C ARG A 343 -13.01 -13.65 2.19
N ARG A 344 -12.22 -12.74 1.66
CA ARG A 344 -11.17 -13.08 0.71
C ARG A 344 -9.83 -12.93 1.42
N GLY A 345 -9.03 -14.00 1.36
CA GLY A 345 -7.76 -14.06 2.07
C GLY A 345 -6.54 -13.83 1.18
N TYR A 346 -5.37 -13.93 1.77
CA TYR A 346 -4.09 -13.82 1.08
C TYR A 346 -3.92 -14.90 0.00
N THR A 347 -4.46 -16.10 0.23
CA THR A 347 -4.46 -17.20 -0.76
C THR A 347 -5.09 -16.73 -2.07
N GLN A 348 -6.21 -16.00 -2.02
CA GLN A 348 -6.86 -15.48 -3.22
C GLN A 348 -6.01 -14.38 -3.88
N THR A 349 -5.42 -13.49 -3.12
CA THR A 349 -4.47 -12.49 -3.63
C THR A 349 -3.34 -13.13 -4.41
N TYR A 350 -2.70 -14.16 -3.85
CA TYR A 350 -1.64 -14.90 -4.55
C TYR A 350 -2.15 -15.54 -5.85
N ASN A 351 -3.35 -16.09 -5.85
CA ASN A 351 -3.94 -16.69 -7.06
C ASN A 351 -4.21 -15.63 -8.15
N HIS A 352 -4.73 -14.47 -7.79
CA HIS A 352 -5.01 -13.37 -8.75
C HIS A 352 -3.74 -12.74 -9.32
N LEU A 353 -2.65 -12.70 -8.55
CA LEU A 353 -1.37 -12.15 -8.96
C LEU A 353 -0.42 -13.20 -9.54
N PHE A 354 -0.81 -14.47 -9.50
CA PHE A 354 0.02 -15.55 -10.09
C PHE A 354 0.28 -15.32 -11.57
N GLY A 355 1.55 -15.36 -11.96
CA GLY A 355 1.96 -15.11 -13.35
C GLY A 355 1.88 -13.64 -13.77
N SER A 356 1.66 -12.71 -12.84
CA SER A 356 1.74 -11.28 -13.12
C SER A 356 3.13 -10.90 -13.65
N HIS A 357 3.18 -10.06 -14.66
CA HIS A 357 4.41 -9.42 -15.11
C HIS A 357 4.83 -8.22 -14.27
N TYR A 358 3.92 -7.75 -13.41
CA TYR A 358 4.14 -6.60 -12.53
C TYR A 358 4.68 -7.08 -11.19
N PRO A 359 5.68 -6.40 -10.62
CA PRO A 359 6.11 -6.63 -9.24
C PRO A 359 4.93 -6.44 -8.28
N PHE A 360 4.78 -7.34 -7.33
CA PHE A 360 3.75 -7.23 -6.29
C PHE A 360 4.26 -7.66 -4.93
N ILE A 361 3.62 -7.13 -3.90
CA ILE A 361 3.88 -7.44 -2.51
C ILE A 361 2.54 -7.72 -1.81
N VAL A 362 2.48 -8.83 -1.08
CA VAL A 362 1.35 -9.13 -0.21
C VAL A 362 1.74 -8.74 1.21
N MET A 363 0.95 -7.87 1.83
CA MET A 363 1.21 -7.37 3.18
C MET A 363 0.12 -7.81 4.14
N GLY A 364 0.52 -8.27 5.32
CA GLY A 364 -0.38 -8.44 6.46
C GLY A 364 -0.71 -7.11 7.14
N TRP A 365 -1.69 -7.12 8.04
CA TRP A 365 -2.03 -5.92 8.83
C TRP A 365 -0.84 -5.44 9.65
N GLY A 366 -0.62 -4.14 9.66
CA GLY A 366 0.42 -3.48 10.43
C GLY A 366 1.82 -3.63 9.87
N GLU A 367 1.98 -4.14 8.65
CA GLU A 367 3.28 -4.19 7.98
C GLU A 367 3.58 -2.94 7.18
N SER A 368 4.84 -2.72 6.89
CA SER A 368 5.30 -1.60 6.07
C SER A 368 6.29 -2.04 5.01
N TYR A 369 6.30 -1.32 3.90
CA TYR A 369 7.27 -1.50 2.82
C TYR A 369 7.89 -0.15 2.43
N TYR A 370 9.20 -0.14 2.18
CA TYR A 370 9.92 1.02 1.65
C TYR A 370 10.08 0.86 0.13
N TYR A 371 9.44 1.77 -0.63
CA TYR A 371 9.57 1.87 -2.08
C TYR A 371 10.67 2.89 -2.40
N PRO A 372 11.80 2.49 -2.98
CA PRO A 372 12.85 3.40 -3.41
C PRO A 372 12.39 4.20 -4.64
N LYS A 373 12.99 5.36 -4.85
CA LYS A 373 12.75 6.18 -6.05
C LYS A 373 13.72 5.79 -7.16
#